data_a3d986877c4ab8f2a2a9a3f73429836f
#
_entry.id   a3d986877c4ab8f2a2a9a3f73429836f
#
_cell.length_a   1.000
_cell.length_b   1.000
_cell.length_c   1.000
_cell.angle_alpha   90.00
_cell.angle_beta   90.00
_cell.angle_gamma   90.00
#
_symmetry.space_group_name_H-M   'P 1'
#
loop_
_entity.id
_entity.type
_entity.pdbx_description
1 polymer ?
#
loop_
_entity_poly.entity_id
_entity_poly.type
_entity_poly.pdbx_seq_one_letter_code
_entity_poly.pdbx_strand_id
1 'polypeptide(L)'
;MITTITTTTSWTDVFKTSAGAIYQCDAERCWYVDFAGKVAKFDYRCLLKLRKSVYHIDIEQALLNTTKDPDVEIIFICACDHCYVLSLLQIIALKELLEGTFVMLELNHILHERLCGIAS
;
A
#
# COMPACT_ATOMS: atom_id res chain seq x y z
N MET A 1 20.19 -13.46 -21.49
CA MET A 1 19.78 -13.28 -21.19
C MET A 1 18.87 -12.82 -21.23
N ILE A 2 18.46 -12.71 -21.26
CA ILE A 2 17.66 -12.29 -21.24
C ILE A 2 16.73 -12.37 -21.02
N THR A 3 16.44 -12.78 -20.97
CA THR A 3 15.54 -12.97 -20.77
C THR A 3 14.90 -12.62 -20.00
N THR A 4 15.00 -12.74 -19.40
CA THR A 4 14.43 -12.54 -18.50
C THR A 4 13.70 -11.59 -18.40
N ILE A 5 13.74 -11.25 -18.46
CA ILE A 5 13.18 -10.38 -18.32
C ILE A 5 12.07 -10.17 -18.62
N THR A 6 11.92 -10.49 -19.00
CA THR A 6 10.94 -10.35 -19.37
C THR A 6 9.97 -10.47 -18.81
N THR A 7 10.06 -10.96 -18.27
CA THR A 7 9.24 -11.21 -17.67
C THR A 7 8.52 -10.45 -17.28
N THR A 8 8.76 -10.06 -17.46
CA THR A 8 8.26 -9.80 -17.01
C THR A 8 7.28 -9.31 -16.67
N THR A 9 7.29 -8.98 -16.09
CA THR A 9 6.26 -8.68 -15.31
C THR A 9 5.64 -7.45 -15.67
N SER A 10 4.39 -7.48 -15.83
CA SER A 10 3.64 -6.34 -16.16
C SER A 10 3.01 -5.82 -14.91
N TRP A 11 3.75 -5.09 -14.16
CA TRP A 11 3.24 -4.38 -13.01
C TRP A 11 2.73 -3.02 -13.46
N THR A 12 1.52 -2.68 -13.01
CA THR A 12 0.92 -1.39 -13.30
C THR A 12 0.99 -0.53 -12.04
N ASP A 13 1.42 0.70 -12.19
CA ASP A 13 1.45 1.64 -11.06
C ASP A 13 0.02 1.92 -10.64
N VAL A 14 -0.32 1.69 -9.38
CA VAL A 14 -1.63 2.06 -8.84
C VAL A 14 -1.55 3.45 -8.23
N PHE A 15 -0.58 3.66 -7.36
CA PHE A 15 -0.39 4.96 -6.73
C PHE A 15 1.05 5.07 -6.25
N LYS A 16 1.55 6.28 -6.27
CA LYS A 16 2.95 6.53 -5.91
C LYS A 16 3.05 7.84 -5.15
N THR A 17 3.85 7.84 -4.10
CA THR A 17 4.19 9.04 -3.36
C THR A 17 5.71 9.13 -3.26
N SER A 18 6.21 10.19 -2.64
CA SER A 18 7.64 10.30 -2.40
C SER A 18 8.16 9.23 -1.44
N ALA A 19 7.26 8.64 -0.64
CA ALA A 19 7.64 7.65 0.37
C ALA A 19 7.58 6.21 -0.14
N GLY A 20 6.83 5.96 -1.21
CA GLY A 20 6.70 4.60 -1.71
C GLY A 20 5.74 4.48 -2.88
N ALA A 21 5.45 3.25 -3.26
CA ALA A 21 4.58 2.97 -4.39
C ALA A 21 3.85 1.66 -4.20
N ILE A 22 2.70 1.55 -4.85
CA ILE A 22 1.96 0.30 -4.89
C ILE A 22 1.70 -0.04 -6.35
N TYR A 23 2.03 -1.27 -6.72
CA TYR A 23 1.89 -1.79 -8.08
C TYR A 23 0.89 -2.93 -8.09
N GLN A 24 0.20 -3.09 -9.20
CA GLN A 24 -0.73 -4.19 -9.39
C GLN A 24 -0.16 -5.15 -10.42
N CYS A 25 -0.21 -6.44 -10.12
CA CYS A 25 0.17 -7.49 -11.06
C CYS A 25 -1.07 -8.32 -11.37
N ASP A 26 -1.63 -8.13 -12.56
CA ASP A 26 -2.84 -8.84 -12.97
C ASP A 26 -2.61 -10.34 -13.16
N ALA A 27 -1.43 -10.69 -13.64
CA ALA A 27 -1.10 -12.10 -13.87
C ALA A 27 -1.12 -12.90 -12.57
N GLU A 28 -0.67 -12.32 -11.48
CA GLU A 28 -0.62 -12.97 -10.18
C GLU A 28 -1.79 -12.60 -9.28
N ARG A 29 -2.61 -11.68 -9.73
CA ARG A 29 -3.76 -11.17 -8.96
C ARG A 29 -3.34 -10.68 -7.57
N CYS A 30 -2.31 -9.86 -7.55
CA CYS A 30 -1.77 -9.36 -6.29
C CYS A 30 -1.26 -7.93 -6.46
N TRP A 31 -0.85 -7.37 -5.35
CA TRP A 31 -0.26 -6.04 -5.32
C TRP A 31 1.10 -6.12 -4.67
N TYR A 32 2.01 -5.26 -5.14
CA TYR A 32 3.33 -5.14 -4.54
C TYR A 32 3.43 -3.79 -3.87
N VAL A 33 3.77 -3.79 -2.60
CA VAL A 33 3.93 -2.58 -1.81
C VAL A 33 5.42 -2.32 -1.64
N ASP A 34 5.89 -1.23 -2.24
CA ASP A 34 7.27 -0.79 -2.11
C ASP A 34 7.31 0.33 -1.08
N PHE A 35 7.72 0.00 0.13
CA PHE A 35 7.71 0.95 1.23
C PHE A 35 8.75 0.56 2.27
N ALA A 36 9.37 1.56 2.88
CA ALA A 36 10.35 1.37 3.95
C ALA A 36 11.50 0.45 3.55
N GLY A 37 11.93 0.57 2.30
CA GLY A 37 13.08 -0.18 1.83
C GLY A 37 12.82 -1.62 1.44
N LYS A 38 11.56 -2.03 1.38
CA LYS A 38 11.26 -3.39 0.95
C LYS A 38 10.03 -3.42 0.05
N VAL A 39 10.01 -4.44 -0.82
CA VAL A 39 8.88 -4.69 -1.71
C VAL A 39 8.21 -5.97 -1.23
N ALA A 40 6.95 -5.88 -0.85
CA ALA A 40 6.21 -7.01 -0.30
C ALA A 40 4.98 -7.30 -1.15
N LYS A 41 4.69 -8.57 -1.33
CA LYS A 41 3.56 -9.04 -2.13
C LYS A 41 2.34 -9.21 -1.24
N PHE A 42 1.22 -8.62 -1.65
CA PHE A 42 -0.03 -8.69 -0.91
C PHE A 42 -1.16 -9.15 -1.83
N ASP A 43 -1.98 -10.09 -1.38
CA ASP A 43 -3.26 -10.31 -2.04
C ASP A 43 -4.24 -9.25 -1.51
N TYR A 44 -5.44 -9.21 -2.07
CA TYR A 44 -6.39 -8.15 -1.70
C TYR A 44 -6.77 -8.20 -0.22
N ARG A 45 -6.96 -9.40 0.32
CA ARG A 45 -7.30 -9.57 1.73
C ARG A 45 -6.20 -9.04 2.63
N CYS A 46 -4.95 -9.35 2.31
CA CYS A 46 -3.82 -8.89 3.11
C CYS A 46 -3.63 -7.38 2.98
N LEU A 47 -3.89 -6.83 1.80
CA LEU A 47 -3.82 -5.38 1.60
C LEU A 47 -4.88 -4.66 2.44
N LEU A 48 -6.09 -5.23 2.52
CA LEU A 48 -7.13 -4.69 3.39
C LEU A 48 -6.74 -4.77 4.87
N LYS A 49 -6.07 -5.85 5.25
CA LYS A 49 -5.59 -5.98 6.64
C LYS A 49 -4.52 -4.95 6.95
N LEU A 50 -3.63 -4.68 6.00
CA LEU A 50 -2.63 -3.64 6.18
C LEU A 50 -3.30 -2.28 6.38
N ARG A 51 -4.29 -1.97 5.55
CA ARG A 51 -5.04 -0.72 5.68
C ARG A 51 -5.70 -0.63 7.06
N LYS A 52 -6.34 -1.71 7.48
CA LYS A 52 -7.02 -1.74 8.77
C LYS A 52 -6.02 -1.53 9.91
N SER A 53 -4.86 -2.16 9.85
CA SER A 53 -3.85 -2.02 10.88
C SER A 53 -3.35 -0.57 10.99
N VAL A 54 -3.12 0.06 9.85
CA VAL A 54 -2.67 1.46 9.82
C VAL A 54 -3.76 2.39 10.33
N TYR A 55 -4.99 2.19 9.88
CA TYR A 55 -6.11 3.07 10.25
C TYR A 55 -6.51 2.89 11.72
N HIS A 56 -6.15 1.78 12.31
CA HIS A 56 -6.43 1.52 13.73
C HIS A 56 -5.54 2.37 14.64
N ILE A 57 -4.44 2.88 14.12
CA ILE A 57 -3.54 3.73 14.89
C ILE A 57 -4.12 5.14 14.97
N ASP A 58 -4.30 5.62 16.19
CA ASP A 58 -4.75 6.99 16.41
C ASP A 58 -3.55 7.92 16.32
N ILE A 59 -3.33 8.44 15.13
CA ILE A 59 -2.18 9.28 14.84
C ILE A 59 -2.23 10.59 15.62
N GLU A 60 -3.41 11.20 15.72
CA GLU A 60 -3.56 12.45 16.47
C GLU A 60 -3.19 12.25 17.93
N GLN A 61 -3.70 11.20 18.54
CA GLN A 61 -3.43 10.88 19.92
C GLN A 61 -1.95 10.61 20.15
N ALA A 62 -1.33 9.86 19.22
CA ALA A 62 0.09 9.56 19.29
C ALA A 62 0.94 10.83 19.22
N LEU A 63 0.57 11.76 18.33
CA LEU A 63 1.29 13.03 18.19
C LEU A 63 1.14 13.90 19.42
N LEU A 64 -0.05 13.92 20.03
CA LEU A 64 -0.31 14.74 21.20
C LEU A 64 0.33 14.20 22.46
N ASN A 65 0.40 12.88 22.59
CA ASN A 65 0.88 12.23 23.80
C ASN A 65 2.36 11.90 23.81
N THR A 66 2.99 11.95 22.67
CA THR A 66 4.41 11.60 22.63
C THR A 66 5.25 12.72 23.19
N THR A 67 6.21 12.35 24.06
CA THR A 67 7.22 13.27 24.54
C THR A 67 8.48 13.19 23.70
N LYS A 68 8.48 12.26 22.76
CA LYS A 68 9.61 12.03 21.86
C LYS A 68 9.32 12.61 20.50
N ASP A 69 10.38 12.83 19.76
CA ASP A 69 10.27 13.21 18.36
C ASP A 69 9.52 12.09 17.60
N PRO A 70 8.55 12.43 16.73
CA PRO A 70 7.85 11.42 15.94
C PRO A 70 8.77 10.52 15.11
N ASP A 71 9.99 10.96 14.82
CA ASP A 71 10.98 10.14 14.12
C ASP A 71 11.52 9.00 14.97
N VAL A 72 11.42 9.13 16.27
CA VAL A 72 12.03 8.19 17.23
C VAL A 72 11.01 7.18 17.75
N GLU A 73 9.73 7.54 17.78
CA GLU A 73 8.71 6.62 18.24
C GLU A 73 8.49 5.52 17.25
N ILE A 74 8.64 4.28 17.68
CA ILE A 74 8.58 3.10 16.80
C ILE A 74 7.26 2.38 16.99
N ILE A 75 6.61 2.07 15.90
CA ILE A 75 5.33 1.37 15.88
C ILE A 75 5.49 0.09 15.06
N PHE A 76 4.95 -0.99 15.60
CA PHE A 76 5.02 -2.30 14.96
C PHE A 76 3.64 -2.66 14.42
N ILE A 77 3.55 -2.97 13.13
CA ILE A 77 2.30 -3.43 12.52
C ILE A 77 2.55 -4.65 11.66
N CYS A 78 1.55 -5.52 11.59
CA CYS A 78 1.62 -6.72 10.77
C CYS A 78 0.33 -6.89 9.98
N ALA A 79 0.48 -7.44 8.78
CA ALA A 79 -0.64 -7.82 7.94
C ALA A 79 -0.24 -9.13 7.26
N CYS A 80 -0.93 -10.21 7.61
CA CYS A 80 -0.58 -11.56 7.16
C CYS A 80 0.85 -11.89 7.59
N ASP A 81 1.71 -12.22 6.64
CA ASP A 81 3.10 -12.56 6.93
C ASP A 81 4.03 -11.36 6.87
N HIS A 82 3.49 -10.17 6.60
CA HIS A 82 4.31 -8.98 6.44
C HIS A 82 4.23 -8.11 7.68
N CYS A 83 5.40 -7.85 8.26
CA CYS A 83 5.49 -7.00 9.44
C CYS A 83 6.37 -5.80 9.15
N TYR A 84 5.98 -4.66 9.71
CA TYR A 84 6.72 -3.41 9.56
C TYR A 84 7.03 -2.84 10.92
N VAL A 85 8.24 -2.32 11.04
CA VAL A 85 8.68 -1.57 12.21
C VAL A 85 8.91 -0.15 11.71
N LEU A 86 8.01 0.75 12.03
CA LEU A 86 7.97 2.08 11.42
C LEU A 86 7.91 3.17 12.49
N SER A 87 8.48 4.33 12.14
CA SER A 87 8.29 5.51 12.97
C SER A 87 6.88 6.05 12.74
N LEU A 88 6.46 6.95 13.62
CA LEU A 88 5.15 7.58 13.48
C LEU A 88 5.04 8.34 12.14
N LEU A 89 6.11 9.01 11.72
CA LEU A 89 6.12 9.71 10.44
C LEU A 89 5.98 8.73 9.27
N GLN A 90 6.60 7.56 9.37
CA GLN A 90 6.45 6.53 8.34
C GLN A 90 5.03 5.97 8.32
N ILE A 91 4.39 5.83 9.48
CA ILE A 91 2.99 5.41 9.55
C ILE A 91 2.09 6.41 8.82
N ILE A 92 2.32 7.70 9.02
CA ILE A 92 1.57 8.74 8.33
C ILE A 92 1.78 8.64 6.83
N ALA A 93 3.02 8.43 6.40
CA ALA A 93 3.34 8.28 4.98
C ALA A 93 2.69 7.03 4.38
N LEU A 94 2.68 5.93 5.12
CA LEU A 94 2.05 4.69 4.67
C LEU A 94 0.52 4.86 4.57
N LYS A 95 -0.07 5.56 5.53
CA LYS A 95 -1.50 5.83 5.50
C LYS A 95 -1.87 6.62 4.25
N GLU A 96 -1.08 7.64 3.92
CA GLU A 96 -1.29 8.45 2.73
C GLU A 96 -1.19 7.60 1.47
N LEU A 97 -0.18 6.74 1.41
CA LEU A 97 0.00 5.84 0.27
C LEU A 97 -1.19 4.89 0.11
N LEU A 98 -1.67 4.32 1.21
CA LEU A 98 -2.81 3.42 1.17
C LEU A 98 -4.11 4.13 0.80
N GLU A 99 -4.32 5.34 1.33
CA GLU A 99 -5.51 6.11 0.99
C GLU A 99 -5.58 6.38 -0.51
N GLY A 100 -4.48 6.84 -1.09
CA GLY A 100 -4.43 7.07 -2.53
C GLY A 100 -4.62 5.81 -3.34
N THR A 101 -4.01 4.72 -2.88
CA THR A 101 -4.12 3.43 -3.56
C THR A 101 -5.57 2.95 -3.61
N PHE A 102 -6.27 2.98 -2.49
CA PHE A 102 -7.64 2.49 -2.46
C PHE A 102 -8.60 3.38 -3.24
N VAL A 103 -8.34 4.68 -3.27
CA VAL A 103 -9.11 5.58 -4.13
C VAL A 103 -8.92 5.19 -5.59
N MET A 104 -7.68 4.94 -6.01
CA MET A 104 -7.41 4.56 -7.40
C MET A 104 -7.99 3.20 -7.75
N LEU A 105 -7.93 2.24 -6.84
CA LEU A 105 -8.52 0.93 -7.09
C LEU A 105 -10.03 1.01 -7.26
N GLU A 106 -10.67 1.81 -6.44
CA GLU A 106 -12.12 2.00 -6.56
C GLU A 106 -12.49 2.72 -7.84
N LEU A 107 -11.74 3.75 -8.19
CA LEU A 107 -11.96 4.49 -9.43
C LEU A 107 -11.79 3.57 -10.65
N ASN A 108 -10.75 2.77 -10.68
CA ASN A 108 -10.51 1.84 -11.77
C ASN A 108 -11.64 0.81 -11.88
N HIS A 109 -12.16 0.36 -10.76
CA HIS A 109 -13.29 -0.56 -10.72
C HIS A 109 -14.53 0.07 -11.32
N ILE A 110 -14.85 1.29 -10.95
CA ILE A 110 -15.99 2.02 -11.46
C ILE A 110 -15.87 2.23 -12.97
N LEU A 111 -14.70 2.65 -13.43
CA LEU A 111 -14.47 2.86 -14.86
C LEU A 111 -14.61 1.57 -15.64
N HIS A 112 -14.09 0.49 -15.12
CA HIS A 112 -14.19 -0.82 -15.75
C HIS A 112 -15.65 -1.26 -15.88
N GLU A 113 -16.43 -1.12 -14.82
CA GLU A 113 -17.84 -1.46 -14.84
C GLU A 113 -18.62 -0.65 -15.86
N ARG A 114 -18.37 0.66 -15.91
CA ARG A 114 -19.06 1.53 -16.87
C ARG A 114 -18.72 1.19 -18.31
N LEU A 115 -17.45 0.93 -18.57
CA LEU A 115 -17.03 0.59 -19.92
C LEU A 115 -17.61 -0.75 -20.35
N CYS A 116 -17.63 -1.74 -19.47
CA CYS A 116 -18.23 -3.03 -19.76
C CYS A 116 -19.74 -2.89 -19.97
N GLY A 117 -20.41 -2.05 -19.18
CA GLY A 117 -21.83 -1.82 -19.33
C GLY A 117 -22.18 -1.14 -20.65
N ILE A 118 -21.33 -0.24 -21.11
CA ILE A 118 -21.53 0.44 -22.39
C ILE A 118 -21.30 -0.52 -23.55
N ALA A 119 -20.30 -1.40 -23.40
CA ALA A 119 -19.94 -2.33 -24.45
C ALA A 119 -20.98 -3.44 -24.64
N SER A 120 -21.73 -3.73 -23.61
CA SER A 120 -22.77 -4.74 -23.70
C SER A 120 -24.08 -4.16 -24.21
#